data_41aad79ddb8742a8bddc99e51402d80d
#
_entry.id   41aad79ddb8742a8bddc99e51402d80d
#
_cell.length_a   1.000
_cell.length_b   1.000
_cell.length_c   1.000
_cell.angle_alpha   90.00
_cell.angle_beta   90.00
_cell.angle_gamma   90.00
#
_symmetry.space_group_name_H-M   'P 1'
#
loop_
_entity.id
_entity.type
_entity.pdbx_description
1 polymer ?
#
loop_
_entity_poly.entity_id
_entity_poly.type
_entity_poly.pdbx_seq_one_letter_code
_entity_poly.pdbx_strand_id
1 'polypeptide(L)'
;SYVSQIAGNDLPEMLQRVRERDRIIGYTSVGIHKDDLEMTLSNQLIRRVGSQGQNKTFLIALKLAQFALLARKGHTLPVLLLDDIFDKLDATRVEQIIKLVSGDGFGQIFITDTNRKYLDEILAAMDHAYCLFKVEKGEVYPLEEDETK
;
A
#
# COMPACT_ATOMS: atom_id res chain seq x y z
N SER A 1 2.13 -16.23 -5.37
CA SER A 1 1.75 -17.40 -4.55
C SER A 1 1.83 -17.06 -3.06
N TYR A 2 0.99 -17.69 -2.26
CA TYR A 2 1.10 -17.67 -0.80
C TYR A 2 2.04 -18.80 -0.36
N VAL A 3 3.03 -18.47 0.44
CA VAL A 3 4.04 -19.41 0.95
C VAL A 3 3.93 -19.48 2.46
N SER A 4 3.66 -20.66 2.98
CA SER A 4 3.53 -20.89 4.42
C SER A 4 4.40 -22.05 4.87
N GLN A 5 5.11 -21.85 5.97
CA GLN A 5 5.88 -22.92 6.62
C GLN A 5 4.98 -24.01 7.23
N ILE A 6 3.73 -23.63 7.55
CA ILE A 6 2.77 -24.53 8.22
C ILE A 6 1.99 -25.36 7.21
N ALA A 7 2.04 -25.05 5.92
CA ALA A 7 1.31 -25.80 4.92
C ALA A 7 1.76 -27.29 4.91
N GLY A 8 0.86 -28.19 5.31
CA GLY A 8 1.13 -29.62 5.39
C GLY A 8 1.97 -30.08 6.61
N ASN A 9 2.26 -29.18 7.56
CA ASN A 9 3.04 -29.49 8.76
C ASN A 9 2.21 -29.31 10.04
N ASP A 10 2.52 -30.04 11.08
CA ASP A 10 1.92 -29.86 12.41
C ASP A 10 2.63 -28.74 13.17
N LEU A 11 1.92 -27.62 13.40
CA LEU A 11 2.47 -26.44 14.07
C LEU A 11 2.97 -26.74 15.51
N PRO A 12 2.24 -27.48 16.38
CA PRO A 12 2.74 -27.92 17.67
C PRO A 12 4.10 -28.58 17.60
N GLU A 13 4.25 -29.56 16.71
CA GLU A 13 5.52 -30.26 16.52
C GLU A 13 6.65 -29.37 16.06
N MET A 14 6.36 -28.47 15.11
CA MET A 14 7.34 -27.47 14.64
C MET A 14 7.80 -26.54 15.77
N LEU A 15 6.89 -26.03 16.58
CA LEU A 15 7.19 -25.17 17.72
C LEU A 15 8.05 -25.90 18.76
N GLN A 16 7.76 -27.18 19.00
CA GLN A 16 8.54 -28.00 19.94
C GLN A 16 9.98 -28.20 19.45
N ARG A 17 10.17 -28.46 18.16
CA ARG A 17 11.50 -28.64 17.55
C ARG A 17 12.40 -27.39 17.64
N VAL A 18 11.83 -26.19 17.55
CA VAL A 18 12.59 -24.93 17.55
C VAL A 18 12.66 -24.26 18.92
N ARG A 19 12.01 -24.81 19.93
CA ARG A 19 11.81 -24.19 21.25
C ARG A 19 13.09 -23.66 21.90
N GLU A 20 14.16 -24.49 21.93
CA GLU A 20 15.42 -24.09 22.56
C GLU A 20 16.12 -22.96 21.77
N ARG A 21 16.08 -23.04 20.45
CA ARG A 21 16.59 -21.98 19.59
C ARG A 21 15.83 -20.66 19.83
N ASP A 22 14.50 -20.73 19.87
CA ASP A 22 13.63 -19.55 20.01
C ASP A 22 13.83 -18.88 21.39
N ARG A 23 14.13 -19.67 22.44
CA ARG A 23 14.51 -19.15 23.75
C ARG A 23 15.82 -18.35 23.70
N ILE A 24 16.79 -18.80 22.91
CA ILE A 24 18.09 -18.13 22.78
C ILE A 24 17.94 -16.81 21.99
N ILE A 25 17.20 -16.85 20.90
CA ILE A 25 17.03 -15.68 20.02
C ILE A 25 15.95 -14.69 20.48
N GLY A 26 15.10 -15.09 21.44
CA GLY A 26 14.08 -14.23 22.04
C GLY A 26 12.81 -14.02 21.24
N TYR A 27 12.61 -14.75 20.13
CA TYR A 27 11.38 -14.68 19.33
C TYR A 27 11.05 -16.02 18.67
N THR A 28 9.78 -16.21 18.29
CA THR A 28 9.29 -17.40 17.61
C THR A 28 9.72 -17.43 16.15
N SER A 29 10.42 -18.50 15.73
CA SER A 29 10.98 -18.63 14.37
C SER A 29 10.08 -19.39 13.40
N VAL A 30 8.97 -20.00 13.84
CA VAL A 30 7.99 -20.68 13.02
C VAL A 30 6.58 -20.20 13.35
N GLY A 31 5.67 -20.21 12.37
CA GLY A 31 4.28 -19.80 12.55
C GLY A 31 3.77 -18.93 11.39
N ILE A 32 2.49 -18.59 11.42
CA ILE A 32 1.82 -17.78 10.38
C ILE A 32 2.46 -16.41 10.17
N HIS A 33 3.12 -15.85 11.17
CA HIS A 33 3.84 -14.58 11.06
C HIS A 33 5.12 -14.66 10.19
N LYS A 34 5.49 -15.88 9.77
CA LYS A 34 6.59 -16.16 8.81
C LYS A 34 6.07 -16.43 7.40
N ASP A 35 4.76 -16.48 7.23
CA ASP A 35 4.16 -16.67 5.91
C ASP A 35 4.45 -15.46 5.03
N ASP A 36 4.59 -15.68 3.73
CA ASP A 36 4.95 -14.66 2.75
C ASP A 36 4.07 -14.74 1.51
N LEU A 37 3.94 -13.62 0.83
CA LEU A 37 3.37 -13.52 -0.51
C LEU A 37 4.50 -13.41 -1.52
N GLU A 38 4.84 -14.51 -2.16
CA GLU A 38 5.80 -14.50 -3.26
C GLU A 38 5.14 -14.02 -4.54
N MET A 39 5.61 -12.89 -5.03
CA MET A 39 5.11 -12.24 -6.21
C MET A 39 6.17 -12.23 -7.29
N THR A 40 5.80 -12.70 -8.46
CA THR A 40 6.71 -12.87 -9.58
C THR A 40 6.33 -11.99 -10.77
N LEU A 41 7.33 -11.44 -11.42
CA LEU A 41 7.25 -10.79 -12.71
C LEU A 41 8.15 -11.57 -13.69
N SER A 42 7.58 -12.06 -14.78
CA SER A 42 8.30 -12.90 -15.75
C SER A 42 9.07 -14.08 -15.09
N ASN A 43 8.38 -14.80 -14.18
CA ASN A 43 8.91 -15.92 -13.41
C ASN A 43 10.08 -15.60 -12.45
N GLN A 44 10.32 -14.33 -12.16
CA GLN A 44 11.33 -13.91 -11.19
C GLN A 44 10.68 -13.13 -10.06
N LEU A 45 11.16 -13.30 -8.83
CA LEU A 45 10.64 -12.56 -7.67
C LEU A 45 10.80 -11.06 -7.89
N ILE A 46 9.68 -10.32 -7.91
CA ILE A 46 9.67 -8.88 -8.20
C ILE A 46 10.57 -8.09 -7.24
N ARG A 47 10.65 -8.51 -5.98
CA ARG A 47 11.53 -7.90 -4.97
C ARG A 47 13.01 -7.97 -5.30
N ARG A 48 13.44 -8.89 -6.21
CA ARG A 48 14.85 -9.06 -6.62
C ARG A 48 15.17 -8.38 -7.94
N VAL A 49 14.21 -8.36 -8.86
CA VAL A 49 14.46 -7.90 -10.25
C VAL A 49 13.71 -6.62 -10.59
N GLY A 50 12.70 -6.24 -9.81
CA GLY A 50 11.91 -5.05 -10.05
C GLY A 50 12.73 -3.78 -9.79
N SER A 51 12.58 -2.78 -10.67
CA SER A 51 13.02 -1.42 -10.37
C SER A 51 12.26 -0.85 -9.16
N GLN A 52 12.77 0.22 -8.55
CA GLN A 52 12.10 0.86 -7.41
C GLN A 52 10.66 1.28 -7.76
N GLY A 53 10.46 1.88 -8.94
CA GLY A 53 9.13 2.25 -9.42
C GLY A 53 8.22 1.04 -9.67
N GLN A 54 8.73 -0.07 -10.19
CA GLN A 54 7.96 -1.30 -10.36
C GLN A 54 7.54 -1.91 -9.03
N ASN A 55 8.46 -1.99 -8.06
CA ASN A 55 8.15 -2.48 -6.72
C ASN A 55 7.08 -1.61 -6.04
N LYS A 56 7.19 -0.28 -6.16
CA LYS A 56 6.22 0.65 -5.58
C LYS A 56 4.85 0.54 -6.26
N THR A 57 4.79 0.54 -7.58
CA THR A 57 3.55 0.32 -8.34
C THR A 57 2.88 -0.99 -7.93
N PHE A 58 3.67 -2.04 -7.77
CA PHE A 58 3.16 -3.34 -7.35
C PHE A 58 2.56 -3.31 -5.93
N LEU A 59 3.21 -2.62 -4.99
CA LEU A 59 2.73 -2.46 -3.63
C LEU A 59 1.40 -1.69 -3.57
N ILE A 60 1.28 -0.63 -4.39
CA ILE A 60 0.04 0.13 -4.54
C ILE A 60 -1.06 -0.78 -5.11
N ALA A 61 -0.78 -1.52 -6.17
CA ALA A 61 -1.74 -2.45 -6.76
C ALA A 61 -2.22 -3.50 -5.75
N LEU A 62 -1.33 -4.01 -4.89
CA LEU A 62 -1.71 -4.94 -3.82
C LEU A 62 -2.62 -4.28 -2.78
N LYS A 63 -2.35 -3.03 -2.38
CA LYS A 63 -3.23 -2.27 -1.47
C LYS A 63 -4.61 -2.03 -2.08
N LEU A 64 -4.67 -1.68 -3.36
CA LEU A 64 -5.94 -1.50 -4.08
C LEU A 64 -6.72 -2.81 -4.21
N ALA A 65 -6.04 -3.92 -4.44
CA ALA A 65 -6.66 -5.25 -4.43
C ALA A 65 -7.20 -5.62 -3.04
N GLN A 66 -6.47 -5.30 -1.97
CA GLN A 66 -6.94 -5.46 -0.59
C GLN A 66 -8.17 -4.59 -0.32
N PHE A 67 -8.15 -3.31 -0.74
CA PHE A 67 -9.30 -2.42 -0.64
C PHE A 67 -10.53 -3.03 -1.33
N ALA A 68 -10.39 -3.47 -2.58
CA ALA A 68 -11.48 -4.09 -3.33
C ALA A 68 -12.03 -5.35 -2.65
N LEU A 69 -11.15 -6.16 -2.04
CA LEU A 69 -11.57 -7.34 -1.28
C LEU A 69 -12.38 -6.95 -0.03
N LEU A 70 -11.94 -5.94 0.71
CA LEU A 70 -12.62 -5.45 1.92
C LEU A 70 -13.96 -4.80 1.55
N ALA A 71 -14.01 -3.99 0.50
CA ALA A 71 -15.25 -3.37 0.00
C ALA A 71 -16.29 -4.42 -0.40
N ARG A 72 -15.86 -5.53 -1.01
CA ARG A 72 -16.77 -6.64 -1.39
C ARG A 72 -17.28 -7.45 -0.21
N LYS A 73 -16.53 -7.55 0.87
CA LYS A 73 -16.87 -8.35 2.06
C LYS A 73 -17.54 -7.54 3.16
N GLY A 74 -17.32 -6.23 3.19
CA GLY A 74 -17.83 -5.33 4.21
C GLY A 74 -19.20 -4.76 3.86
N HIS A 75 -19.86 -4.17 4.86
CA HIS A 75 -21.13 -3.42 4.70
C HIS A 75 -20.89 -1.94 4.38
N THR A 76 -19.67 -1.46 4.55
CA THR A 76 -19.23 -0.08 4.29
C THR A 76 -17.97 -0.07 3.45
N LEU A 77 -17.80 0.97 2.63
CA LEU A 77 -16.55 1.17 1.90
C LEU A 77 -15.41 1.48 2.88
N PRO A 78 -14.25 0.85 2.74
CA PRO A 78 -13.07 1.20 3.51
C PRO A 78 -12.60 2.62 3.21
N VAL A 79 -11.87 3.23 4.14
CA VAL A 79 -11.09 4.44 3.89
C VAL A 79 -9.75 4.04 3.30
N LEU A 80 -9.36 4.64 2.18
CA LEU A 80 -8.07 4.40 1.52
C LEU A 80 -7.04 5.43 1.98
N LEU A 81 -5.93 4.98 2.53
CA LEU A 81 -4.81 5.82 2.93
C LEU A 81 -3.62 5.54 2.02
N LEU A 82 -3.17 6.56 1.31
CA LEU A 82 -2.04 6.52 0.37
C LEU A 82 -0.97 7.50 0.84
N ASP A 83 0.08 6.98 1.47
CA ASP A 83 1.15 7.77 2.06
C ASP A 83 2.37 7.79 1.15
N ASP A 84 2.87 9.01 0.83
CA ASP A 84 4.07 9.27 0.02
C ASP A 84 4.11 8.44 -1.28
N ILE A 85 2.96 8.39 -1.99
CA ILE A 85 2.80 7.45 -3.11
C ILE A 85 3.54 7.87 -4.37
N PHE A 86 3.81 9.15 -4.56
CA PHE A 86 4.36 9.67 -5.81
C PHE A 86 5.90 9.65 -5.84
N ASP A 87 6.56 9.48 -4.69
CA ASP A 87 8.02 9.30 -4.67
C ASP A 87 8.43 8.11 -5.57
N LYS A 88 9.40 8.32 -6.44
CA LYS A 88 9.98 7.31 -7.38
C LYS A 88 9.01 6.75 -8.42
N LEU A 89 7.86 7.36 -8.63
CA LEU A 89 6.97 7.07 -9.75
C LEU A 89 7.13 8.13 -10.85
N ASP A 90 6.99 7.71 -12.10
CA ASP A 90 6.86 8.62 -13.22
C ASP A 90 5.42 9.18 -13.33
N ALA A 91 5.28 10.33 -14.00
CA ALA A 91 4.00 11.02 -14.15
C ALA A 91 2.89 10.13 -14.74
N THR A 92 3.24 9.24 -15.68
CA THR A 92 2.27 8.34 -16.31
C THR A 92 1.68 7.36 -15.31
N ARG A 93 2.49 6.79 -14.42
CA ARG A 93 2.01 5.88 -13.38
C ARG A 93 1.18 6.61 -12.33
N VAL A 94 1.62 7.81 -11.94
CA VAL A 94 0.84 8.67 -11.03
C VAL A 94 -0.54 8.93 -11.61
N GLU A 95 -0.64 9.37 -12.86
CA GLU A 95 -1.90 9.61 -13.55
C GLU A 95 -2.81 8.37 -13.59
N GLN A 96 -2.22 7.20 -13.88
CA GLN A 96 -2.99 5.95 -13.91
C GLN A 96 -3.53 5.56 -12.53
N ILE A 97 -2.73 5.74 -11.46
CA ILE A 97 -3.18 5.46 -10.10
C ILE A 97 -4.33 6.38 -9.73
N ILE A 98 -4.21 7.68 -10.03
CA ILE A 98 -5.26 8.66 -9.74
C ILE A 98 -6.53 8.35 -10.50
N LYS A 99 -6.46 8.10 -11.80
CA LYS A 99 -7.63 7.67 -12.60
C LYS A 99 -8.31 6.44 -12.00
N LEU A 100 -7.53 5.49 -11.51
CA LEU A 100 -8.05 4.28 -10.91
C LEU A 100 -8.80 4.55 -9.61
N VAL A 101 -8.24 5.40 -8.73
CA VAL A 101 -8.84 5.69 -7.42
C VAL A 101 -9.94 6.75 -7.47
N SER A 102 -10.00 7.56 -8.53
CA SER A 102 -11.09 8.54 -8.77
C SER A 102 -12.38 7.91 -9.31
N GLY A 103 -12.43 6.59 -9.49
CA GLY A 103 -13.65 5.91 -9.92
C GLY A 103 -14.66 5.73 -8.77
N ASP A 104 -15.94 5.54 -9.14
CA ASP A 104 -17.09 5.42 -8.20
C ASP A 104 -16.97 4.29 -7.16
N GLY A 105 -15.98 3.41 -7.31
CA GLY A 105 -15.76 2.28 -6.39
C GLY A 105 -15.04 2.65 -5.09
N PHE A 106 -14.55 3.88 -4.96
CA PHE A 106 -13.82 4.37 -3.80
C PHE A 106 -14.65 5.37 -3.01
N GLY A 107 -14.63 5.24 -1.69
CA GLY A 107 -15.23 6.21 -0.78
C GLY A 107 -14.25 7.34 -0.44
N GLN A 108 -13.93 7.49 0.84
CA GLN A 108 -13.00 8.50 1.29
C GLN A 108 -11.54 8.05 1.08
N ILE A 109 -10.73 8.95 0.49
CA ILE A 109 -9.32 8.72 0.21
C ILE A 109 -8.49 9.83 0.86
N PHE A 110 -7.44 9.46 1.57
CA PHE A 110 -6.41 10.38 2.05
C PHE A 110 -5.11 10.11 1.30
N ILE A 111 -4.54 11.15 0.75
CA ILE A 111 -3.27 11.10 0.02
C ILE A 111 -2.30 12.06 0.69
N THR A 112 -1.09 11.59 1.00
CA THR A 112 0.01 12.46 1.44
C THR A 112 1.12 12.44 0.41
N ASP A 113 1.74 13.59 0.18
CA ASP A 113 2.95 13.69 -0.64
C ASP A 113 3.72 14.97 -0.30
N THR A 114 5.01 14.98 -0.57
CA THR A 114 5.88 16.14 -0.42
C THR A 114 5.98 16.99 -1.69
N ASN A 115 5.56 16.47 -2.83
CA ASN A 115 5.66 17.12 -4.12
C ASN A 115 4.33 17.77 -4.54
N ARG A 116 4.17 19.06 -4.22
CA ARG A 116 2.96 19.85 -4.53
C ARG A 116 2.61 19.84 -6.02
N LYS A 117 3.59 19.90 -6.91
CA LYS A 117 3.34 19.99 -8.36
C LYS A 117 2.51 18.81 -8.89
N TYR A 118 2.80 17.60 -8.42
CA TYR A 118 2.01 16.41 -8.80
C TYR A 118 0.60 16.46 -8.23
N LEU A 119 0.43 16.97 -7.01
CA LEU A 119 -0.89 17.13 -6.40
C LEU A 119 -1.76 18.08 -7.22
N ASP A 120 -1.24 19.24 -7.62
CA ASP A 120 -1.98 20.23 -8.42
C ASP A 120 -2.40 19.65 -9.79
N GLU A 121 -1.51 18.91 -10.48
CA GLU A 121 -1.83 18.23 -11.73
C GLU A 121 -2.93 17.17 -11.56
N ILE A 122 -2.91 16.46 -10.45
CA ILE A 122 -3.90 15.43 -10.08
C ILE A 122 -5.24 16.07 -9.79
N LEU A 123 -5.26 17.11 -8.95
CA LEU A 123 -6.48 17.81 -8.55
C LEU A 123 -7.16 18.45 -9.75
N ALA A 124 -6.39 19.02 -10.69
CA ALA A 124 -6.92 19.56 -11.94
C ALA A 124 -7.57 18.51 -12.86
N ALA A 125 -7.18 17.24 -12.71
CA ALA A 125 -7.72 16.13 -13.50
C ALA A 125 -8.87 15.38 -12.79
N MET A 126 -9.16 15.69 -11.53
CA MET A 126 -10.23 15.06 -10.75
C MET A 126 -11.56 15.80 -10.93
N ASP A 127 -12.61 15.06 -11.18
CA ASP A 127 -13.99 15.58 -11.27
C ASP A 127 -14.75 15.43 -9.93
N HIS A 128 -14.02 15.33 -8.82
CA HIS A 128 -14.55 15.12 -7.47
C HIS A 128 -14.13 16.23 -6.51
N ALA A 129 -15.00 16.50 -5.53
CA ALA A 129 -14.68 17.45 -4.46
C ALA A 129 -13.50 16.93 -3.62
N TYR A 130 -12.56 17.80 -3.33
CA TYR A 130 -11.40 17.52 -2.49
C TYR A 130 -11.15 18.63 -1.47
N CYS A 131 -10.42 18.32 -0.42
CA CYS A 131 -9.90 19.29 0.54
C CYS A 131 -8.38 19.15 0.58
N LEU A 132 -7.68 20.28 0.47
CA LEU A 132 -6.24 20.31 0.52
C LEU A 132 -5.77 20.83 1.88
N PHE A 133 -4.77 20.16 2.47
CA PHE A 133 -4.19 20.54 3.74
C PHE A 133 -2.67 20.64 3.63
N LYS A 134 -2.08 21.67 4.23
CA LYS A 134 -0.63 21.79 4.44
C LYS A 134 -0.31 21.30 5.85
N VAL A 135 0.71 20.46 5.96
CA VAL A 135 1.26 20.03 7.25
C VAL A 135 2.63 20.66 7.43
N GLU A 136 2.79 21.47 8.48
CA GLU A 136 4.05 22.14 8.80
C GLU A 136 4.29 22.13 10.31
N LYS A 137 5.47 21.67 10.74
CA LYS A 137 5.89 21.61 12.16
C LYS A 137 4.89 20.88 13.08
N GLY A 138 4.17 19.88 12.55
CA GLY A 138 3.18 19.10 13.30
C GLY A 138 1.78 19.72 13.36
N GLU A 139 1.57 20.87 12.73
CA GLU A 139 0.26 21.53 12.61
C GLU A 139 -0.33 21.32 11.23
N VAL A 140 -1.67 21.29 11.12
CA VAL A 140 -2.43 21.05 9.88
C VAL A 140 -3.22 22.30 9.54
N TYR A 141 -3.00 22.84 8.35
CA TYR A 141 -3.67 24.04 7.85
C TYR A 141 -4.50 23.69 6.62
N PRO A 142 -5.78 24.03 6.55
CA PRO A 142 -6.53 23.96 5.31
C PRO A 142 -5.96 24.98 4.31
N LEU A 143 -5.82 24.56 3.05
CA LEU A 143 -5.47 25.48 1.95
C LEU A 143 -6.76 25.86 1.23
N GLU A 144 -7.04 27.16 1.11
CA GLU A 144 -8.15 27.67 0.32
C GLU A 144 -7.80 27.60 -1.18
N GLU A 145 -8.80 27.42 -2.04
CA GLU A 145 -8.62 27.25 -3.50
C GLU A 145 -7.90 28.43 -4.17
N ASP A 146 -7.88 29.62 -3.56
CA ASP A 146 -7.25 30.83 -4.11
C ASP A 146 -5.70 30.85 -4.05
N GLU A 147 -5.06 29.96 -3.29
CA GLU A 147 -3.59 29.84 -3.25
C GLU A 147 -3.02 28.91 -4.35
N THR A 148 -3.86 28.47 -5.26
CA THR A 148 -3.54 27.49 -6.32
C THR A 148 -3.25 28.15 -7.69
N LYS A 149 -2.79 29.42 -7.70
CA LYS A 149 -2.34 30.12 -8.94
C LYS A 149 -0.84 30.28 -9.01
#